data_b27ae6480e7439b5c09750ae1dbcdc52
#
_entry.id   b27ae6480e7439b5c09750ae1dbcdc52
#
_cell.length_a   1.000
_cell.length_b   1.000
_cell.length_c   1.000
_cell.angle_alpha   90.00
_cell.angle_beta   90.00
_cell.angle_gamma   90.00
#
_symmetry.space_group_name_H-M   'P 1'
#
loop_
_entity.id
_entity.type
_entity.pdbx_description
1 polymer ?
#
loop_
_entity_poly.entity_id
_entity_poly.type
_entity_poly.pdbx_seq_one_letter_code
_entity_poly.pdbx_strand_id
1 'polypeptide(L)'
;MIKKIITTLALCLAASACSAGAQTAANAPLAPQFTGINHWINSEPLDITKLQGKVVLVEFWTYSCINCIHTMPYVKQWHRDYKDQGLVVVGVHTPEYGYEKIQRNVENAVKRFDIEYPVAQDNGYQTWNAWGNRYWPALYLVDKQGHVVYQHFGEGDYQQTEAKIRQLLAQQ
;
A
#
# COMPACT_ATOMS: atom_id res chain seq x y z
N MET A 1 75.98 -15.66 -10.45
CA MET A 1 75.03 -14.52 -10.50
C MET A 1 73.63 -15.09 -10.84
N ILE A 2 72.80 -15.32 -9.83
CA ILE A 2 71.48 -15.94 -10.02
C ILE A 2 70.44 -14.85 -9.82
N LYS A 3 69.73 -14.45 -10.88
CA LYS A 3 68.63 -13.48 -10.85
C LYS A 3 67.38 -14.19 -10.33
N LYS A 4 66.88 -13.74 -9.16
CA LYS A 4 65.55 -14.13 -8.65
C LYS A 4 64.46 -13.35 -9.35
N ILE A 5 63.53 -14.04 -10.03
CA ILE A 5 62.33 -13.50 -10.59
C ILE A 5 61.23 -13.60 -9.50
N ILE A 6 60.72 -12.46 -9.02
CA ILE A 6 59.60 -12.37 -8.09
C ILE A 6 58.32 -12.20 -8.92
N THR A 7 57.51 -13.22 -8.97
CA THR A 7 56.21 -13.16 -9.64
C THR A 7 55.16 -12.72 -8.62
N THR A 8 54.65 -11.49 -8.80
CA THR A 8 53.58 -10.95 -7.95
C THR A 8 52.21 -11.46 -8.43
N LEU A 9 51.57 -12.28 -7.62
CA LEU A 9 50.22 -12.79 -7.87
C LEU A 9 49.21 -11.77 -7.37
N ALA A 10 48.52 -11.08 -8.26
CA ALA A 10 47.43 -10.16 -7.95
C ALA A 10 46.13 -10.97 -7.71
N LEU A 11 45.68 -10.99 -6.46
CA LEU A 11 44.44 -11.65 -6.05
C LEU A 11 43.27 -10.67 -6.26
N CYS A 12 42.50 -10.83 -7.35
CA CYS A 12 41.25 -10.11 -7.56
C CYS A 12 40.15 -10.68 -6.66
N LEU A 13 39.85 -10.00 -5.56
CA LEU A 13 38.60 -10.28 -4.79
C LEU A 13 37.41 -9.68 -5.55
N ALA A 14 36.63 -10.50 -6.24
CA ALA A 14 35.31 -10.13 -6.74
C ALA A 14 34.33 -10.13 -5.56
N ALA A 15 33.90 -8.94 -5.14
CA ALA A 15 32.82 -8.78 -4.16
C ALA A 15 31.48 -9.11 -4.83
N SER A 16 30.97 -10.33 -4.61
CA SER A 16 29.59 -10.67 -4.95
C SER A 16 28.66 -9.99 -3.95
N ALA A 17 28.10 -8.85 -4.32
CA ALA A 17 26.98 -8.23 -3.59
C ALA A 17 25.74 -9.10 -3.80
N CYS A 18 25.41 -9.96 -2.83
CA CYS A 18 24.16 -10.69 -2.79
C CYS A 18 22.97 -9.72 -2.66
N SER A 19 22.18 -9.56 -3.71
CA SER A 19 20.90 -8.87 -3.69
C SER A 19 19.87 -9.74 -2.99
N ALA A 20 19.83 -9.70 -1.67
CA ALA A 20 18.86 -10.45 -0.85
C ALA A 20 17.43 -9.84 -0.88
N GLY A 21 17.22 -8.72 -1.57
CA GLY A 21 15.93 -8.00 -1.57
C GLY A 21 14.94 -8.40 -2.67
N ALA A 22 15.38 -9.07 -3.73
CA ALA A 22 14.53 -9.34 -4.91
C ALA A 22 13.73 -10.66 -4.83
N GLN A 23 14.10 -11.59 -3.97
CA GLN A 23 13.48 -12.93 -3.92
C GLN A 23 12.19 -13.00 -3.07
N THR A 24 11.94 -12.04 -2.20
CA THR A 24 10.75 -12.05 -1.33
C THR A 24 9.48 -11.54 -2.02
N ALA A 25 9.60 -10.67 -3.02
CA ALA A 25 8.45 -10.13 -3.75
C ALA A 25 7.85 -11.12 -4.76
N ALA A 26 8.65 -11.98 -5.37
CA ALA A 26 8.20 -12.92 -6.40
C ALA A 26 7.23 -14.03 -5.88
N ASN A 27 7.18 -14.27 -4.56
CA ASN A 27 6.29 -15.26 -3.93
C ASN A 27 5.11 -14.63 -3.19
N ALA A 28 4.98 -13.30 -3.19
CA ALA A 28 3.86 -12.63 -2.55
C ALA A 28 2.57 -12.81 -3.38
N PRO A 29 1.38 -12.89 -2.75
CA PRO A 29 0.13 -13.06 -3.46
C PRO A 29 -0.21 -11.82 -4.29
N LEU A 30 -0.86 -12.03 -5.44
CA LEU A 30 -1.44 -10.94 -6.21
C LEU A 30 -2.54 -10.24 -5.40
N ALA A 31 -2.61 -8.93 -5.52
CA ALA A 31 -3.64 -8.12 -4.89
C ALA A 31 -5.02 -8.48 -5.46
N PRO A 32 -6.01 -8.75 -4.59
CA PRO A 32 -7.38 -8.99 -5.04
C PRO A 32 -8.00 -7.73 -5.66
N GLN A 33 -9.00 -7.93 -6.53
CA GLN A 33 -9.79 -6.84 -7.10
C GLN A 33 -10.65 -6.12 -6.05
N PHE A 34 -11.03 -4.89 -6.37
CA PHE A 34 -12.10 -4.17 -5.69
C PHE A 34 -13.44 -4.68 -6.22
N THR A 35 -14.10 -5.55 -5.46
CA THR A 35 -15.34 -6.21 -5.86
C THR A 35 -16.51 -5.80 -4.97
N GLY A 36 -17.73 -5.76 -5.54
CA GLY A 36 -18.94 -5.44 -4.79
C GLY A 36 -19.01 -4.01 -4.25
N ILE A 37 -18.25 -3.10 -4.84
CA ILE A 37 -18.25 -1.69 -4.44
C ILE A 37 -19.58 -1.04 -4.82
N ASN A 38 -20.25 -0.45 -3.83
CA ASN A 38 -21.54 0.20 -4.01
C ASN A 38 -21.38 1.60 -4.64
N HIS A 39 -20.33 2.31 -4.25
CA HIS A 39 -20.11 3.67 -4.71
C HIS A 39 -18.63 4.04 -4.61
N TRP A 40 -18.15 4.85 -5.58
CA TRP A 40 -16.83 5.45 -5.57
C TRP A 40 -16.95 6.96 -5.33
N ILE A 41 -16.05 7.51 -4.51
CA ILE A 41 -15.94 8.92 -4.19
C ILE A 41 -14.54 9.39 -4.58
N ASN A 42 -14.41 10.58 -5.12
CA ASN A 42 -13.17 11.20 -5.62
C ASN A 42 -12.55 10.51 -6.84
N SER A 43 -13.17 9.49 -7.43
CA SER A 43 -12.69 8.85 -8.66
C SER A 43 -13.79 8.09 -9.38
N GLU A 44 -13.55 7.77 -10.64
CA GLU A 44 -14.22 6.67 -11.33
C GLU A 44 -13.81 5.33 -10.72
N PRO A 45 -14.56 4.24 -10.98
CA PRO A 45 -14.22 2.90 -10.50
C PRO A 45 -12.80 2.49 -10.87
N LEU A 46 -12.01 2.07 -9.88
CA LEU A 46 -10.65 1.60 -10.08
C LEU A 46 -10.60 0.07 -10.22
N ASP A 47 -9.67 -0.37 -11.04
CA ASP A 47 -9.33 -1.77 -11.27
C ASP A 47 -7.86 -1.97 -10.88
N ILE A 48 -7.59 -2.86 -9.92
CA ILE A 48 -6.25 -3.07 -9.38
C ILE A 48 -5.25 -3.51 -10.47
N THR A 49 -5.71 -4.26 -11.48
CA THR A 49 -4.84 -4.72 -12.57
C THR A 49 -4.40 -3.58 -13.50
N LYS A 50 -5.20 -2.52 -13.60
CA LYS A 50 -4.86 -1.31 -14.37
C LYS A 50 -3.93 -0.36 -13.61
N LEU A 51 -3.65 -0.64 -12.34
CA LEU A 51 -2.70 0.11 -11.52
C LEU A 51 -1.29 -0.49 -11.54
N GLN A 52 -1.02 -1.50 -12.39
CA GLN A 52 0.34 -2.01 -12.58
C GLN A 52 1.31 -0.88 -12.97
N GLY A 53 2.53 -0.95 -12.45
CA GLY A 53 3.52 0.12 -12.57
C GLY A 53 3.38 1.21 -11.50
N LYS A 54 2.31 1.20 -10.70
CA LYS A 54 2.11 2.06 -9.54
C LYS A 54 2.29 1.28 -8.24
N VAL A 55 2.71 1.98 -7.19
CA VAL A 55 2.60 1.48 -5.82
C VAL A 55 1.20 1.82 -5.32
N VAL A 56 0.46 0.83 -4.77
CA VAL A 56 -0.89 1.07 -4.28
C VAL A 56 -0.93 0.87 -2.77
N LEU A 57 -1.42 1.87 -2.05
CA LEU A 57 -1.77 1.76 -0.63
C LEU A 57 -3.28 1.58 -0.53
N VAL A 58 -3.72 0.43 -0.03
CA VAL A 58 -5.13 0.16 0.27
C VAL A 58 -5.34 0.27 1.78
N GLU A 59 -6.23 1.17 2.19
CA GLU A 59 -6.64 1.37 3.58
C GLU A 59 -8.07 0.87 3.78
N PHE A 60 -8.27 -0.12 4.65
CA PHE A 60 -9.61 -0.46 5.13
C PHE A 60 -9.95 0.40 6.34
N TRP A 61 -11.03 1.14 6.26
CA TRP A 61 -11.43 2.11 7.27
C TRP A 61 -12.94 2.25 7.40
N THR A 62 -13.39 2.89 8.47
CA THR A 62 -14.75 3.42 8.59
C THR A 62 -14.75 4.73 9.38
N TYR A 63 -15.72 5.59 9.12
CA TYR A 63 -15.66 6.99 9.57
C TYR A 63 -15.93 7.20 11.07
N SER A 64 -16.47 6.22 11.79
CA SER A 64 -16.66 6.30 13.23
C SER A 64 -15.60 5.54 14.04
N CYS A 65 -14.68 4.84 13.38
CA CYS A 65 -13.57 4.14 14.03
C CYS A 65 -12.51 5.12 14.49
N ILE A 66 -12.28 5.22 15.81
CA ILE A 66 -11.33 6.18 16.39
C ILE A 66 -9.89 5.95 15.90
N ASN A 67 -9.44 4.69 15.82
CA ASN A 67 -8.10 4.35 15.35
C ASN A 67 -7.91 4.68 13.86
N CYS A 68 -8.99 4.59 13.05
CA CYS A 68 -8.97 5.03 11.65
C CYS A 68 -8.80 6.56 11.58
N ILE A 69 -9.51 7.31 12.44
CA ILE A 69 -9.40 8.77 12.50
C ILE A 69 -7.98 9.19 12.88
N HIS A 70 -7.32 8.47 13.79
CA HIS A 70 -5.92 8.73 14.18
C HIS A 70 -4.92 8.38 13.07
N THR A 71 -5.21 7.36 12.25
CA THR A 71 -4.35 6.92 11.14
C THR A 71 -4.47 7.85 9.92
N MET A 72 -5.65 8.41 9.69
CA MET A 72 -6.00 9.19 8.50
C MET A 72 -5.05 10.37 8.19
N PRO A 73 -4.54 11.17 9.14
CA PRO A 73 -3.60 12.25 8.83
C PRO A 73 -2.34 11.76 8.10
N TYR A 74 -1.84 10.59 8.45
CA TYR A 74 -0.66 9.97 7.82
C TYR A 74 -0.98 9.49 6.41
N VAL A 75 -2.11 8.81 6.21
CA VAL A 75 -2.55 8.35 4.88
C VAL A 75 -2.76 9.53 3.93
N LYS A 76 -3.40 10.61 4.40
CA LYS A 76 -3.55 11.87 3.66
C LYS A 76 -2.19 12.50 3.32
N GLN A 77 -1.25 12.51 4.27
CA GLN A 77 0.10 13.02 4.04
C GLN A 77 0.81 12.20 2.95
N TRP A 78 0.82 10.87 3.05
CA TRP A 78 1.44 10.01 2.04
C TRP A 78 0.82 10.19 0.66
N HIS A 79 -0.51 10.33 0.58
CA HIS A 79 -1.16 10.66 -0.70
C HIS A 79 -0.62 11.96 -1.30
N ARG A 80 -0.57 13.06 -0.53
CA ARG A 80 -0.04 14.35 -1.01
C ARG A 80 1.42 14.27 -1.44
N ASP A 81 2.25 13.63 -0.62
CA ASP A 81 3.71 13.65 -0.79
C ASP A 81 4.18 12.72 -1.92
N TYR A 82 3.43 11.64 -2.22
CA TYR A 82 3.89 10.59 -3.12
C TYR A 82 3.00 10.34 -4.35
N LYS A 83 1.82 10.95 -4.50
CA LYS A 83 0.94 10.73 -5.66
C LYS A 83 1.64 11.02 -6.99
N ASP A 84 2.42 12.09 -7.06
CA ASP A 84 3.15 12.49 -8.27
C ASP A 84 4.40 11.61 -8.51
N GLN A 85 4.80 10.81 -7.52
CA GLN A 85 5.88 9.83 -7.60
C GLN A 85 5.37 8.41 -7.95
N GLY A 86 4.06 8.25 -8.11
CA GLY A 86 3.46 6.98 -8.52
C GLY A 86 2.78 6.19 -7.39
N LEU A 87 2.52 6.81 -6.22
CA LEU A 87 1.66 6.22 -5.20
C LEU A 87 0.18 6.47 -5.55
N VAL A 88 -0.62 5.42 -5.52
CA VAL A 88 -2.09 5.49 -5.55
C VAL A 88 -2.59 5.06 -4.18
N VAL A 89 -3.37 5.91 -3.50
CA VAL A 89 -4.04 5.57 -2.26
C VAL A 89 -5.51 5.24 -2.57
N VAL A 90 -6.02 4.16 -2.01
CA VAL A 90 -7.44 3.76 -2.11
C VAL A 90 -7.96 3.46 -0.71
N GLY A 91 -8.90 4.27 -0.23
CA GLY A 91 -9.61 4.01 1.01
C GLY A 91 -10.82 3.11 0.76
N VAL A 92 -10.82 1.88 1.28
CA VAL A 92 -11.98 1.00 1.24
C VAL A 92 -12.78 1.20 2.51
N HIS A 93 -13.89 1.93 2.38
CA HIS A 93 -14.81 2.16 3.49
C HIS A 93 -15.72 0.94 3.66
N THR A 94 -15.47 0.14 4.70
CA THR A 94 -16.28 -1.02 5.06
C THR A 94 -16.99 -0.75 6.38
N PRO A 95 -18.33 -0.79 6.42
CA PRO A 95 -19.10 -0.36 7.58
C PRO A 95 -19.00 -1.32 8.76
N GLU A 96 -18.79 -0.82 9.98
CA GLU A 96 -18.95 -1.57 11.23
C GLU A 96 -20.42 -1.54 11.69
N TYR A 97 -21.09 -0.40 11.46
CA TYR A 97 -22.47 -0.16 11.90
C TYR A 97 -23.42 0.13 10.73
N GLY A 98 -24.73 -0.11 10.94
CA GLY A 98 -25.73 0.07 9.90
C GLY A 98 -25.83 1.48 9.33
N TYR A 99 -25.61 2.53 10.13
CA TYR A 99 -25.63 3.93 9.68
C TYR A 99 -24.44 4.30 8.78
N GLU A 100 -23.36 3.52 8.83
CA GLU A 100 -22.18 3.70 7.97
C GLU A 100 -22.40 3.18 6.54
N LYS A 101 -23.46 2.40 6.31
CA LYS A 101 -23.88 1.95 4.96
C LYS A 101 -24.51 3.06 4.13
N ILE A 102 -24.94 4.16 4.78
CA ILE A 102 -25.65 5.24 4.12
C ILE A 102 -24.64 6.08 3.33
N GLN A 103 -24.73 6.08 1.99
CA GLN A 103 -23.81 6.75 1.09
C GLN A 103 -23.56 8.22 1.49
N ARG A 104 -24.62 9.01 1.72
CA ARG A 104 -24.52 10.42 2.14
C ARG A 104 -23.66 10.58 3.40
N ASN A 105 -23.72 9.66 4.35
CA ASN A 105 -22.94 9.74 5.58
C ASN A 105 -21.45 9.54 5.27
N VAL A 106 -21.11 8.62 4.36
CA VAL A 106 -19.72 8.40 3.90
C VAL A 106 -19.21 9.61 3.13
N GLU A 107 -19.99 10.16 2.20
CA GLU A 107 -19.65 11.39 1.47
C GLU A 107 -19.41 12.58 2.40
N ASN A 108 -20.27 12.76 3.41
CA ASN A 108 -20.11 13.79 4.42
C ASN A 108 -18.84 13.59 5.26
N ALA A 109 -18.52 12.35 5.59
CA ALA A 109 -17.29 12.00 6.32
C ALA A 109 -16.04 12.29 5.47
N VAL A 110 -16.03 11.91 4.19
CA VAL A 110 -14.95 12.21 3.25
C VAL A 110 -14.71 13.72 3.17
N LYS A 111 -15.76 14.52 3.05
CA LYS A 111 -15.66 15.99 3.07
C LYS A 111 -15.17 16.53 4.42
N ARG A 112 -15.75 16.06 5.53
CA ARG A 112 -15.37 16.51 6.89
C ARG A 112 -13.92 16.25 7.22
N PHE A 113 -13.39 15.10 6.79
CA PHE A 113 -12.00 14.71 7.00
C PHE A 113 -11.05 15.20 5.91
N ASP A 114 -11.58 15.91 4.90
CA ASP A 114 -10.81 16.44 3.79
C ASP A 114 -9.96 15.33 3.12
N ILE A 115 -10.63 14.24 2.73
CA ILE A 115 -10.03 13.11 2.02
C ILE A 115 -10.07 13.39 0.52
N GLU A 116 -8.90 13.42 -0.12
CA GLU A 116 -8.77 13.71 -1.56
C GLU A 116 -8.53 12.45 -2.41
N TYR A 117 -8.03 11.37 -1.79
CA TYR A 117 -7.79 10.12 -2.49
C TYR A 117 -9.09 9.34 -2.77
N PRO A 118 -9.08 8.42 -3.77
CA PRO A 118 -10.21 7.54 -4.07
C PRO A 118 -10.74 6.77 -2.87
N VAL A 119 -12.06 6.77 -2.70
CA VAL A 119 -12.75 6.02 -1.66
C VAL A 119 -13.78 5.08 -2.29
N ALA A 120 -13.66 3.78 -1.97
CA ALA A 120 -14.56 2.72 -2.39
C ALA A 120 -15.48 2.32 -1.23
N GLN A 121 -16.79 2.40 -1.37
CA GLN A 121 -17.75 1.99 -0.35
C GLN A 121 -18.11 0.49 -0.51
N ASP A 122 -17.62 -0.35 0.40
CA ASP A 122 -17.80 -1.81 0.42
C ASP A 122 -18.83 -2.24 1.46
N ASN A 123 -20.12 -1.92 1.23
CA ASN A 123 -21.20 -2.23 2.18
C ASN A 123 -21.48 -3.73 2.34
N GLY A 124 -21.09 -4.52 1.35
CA GLY A 124 -21.30 -5.97 1.30
C GLY A 124 -20.11 -6.77 1.78
N TYR A 125 -19.02 -6.12 2.22
CA TYR A 125 -17.79 -6.79 2.64
C TYR A 125 -17.14 -7.68 1.55
N GLN A 126 -17.44 -7.46 0.29
CA GLN A 126 -16.89 -8.31 -0.79
C GLN A 126 -15.40 -8.05 -0.99
N THR A 127 -15.01 -6.79 -1.07
CA THR A 127 -13.59 -6.42 -1.14
C THR A 127 -12.88 -6.78 0.17
N TRP A 128 -13.46 -6.47 1.31
CA TRP A 128 -12.94 -6.85 2.63
C TRP A 128 -12.60 -8.34 2.71
N ASN A 129 -13.54 -9.21 2.31
CA ASN A 129 -13.35 -10.65 2.35
C ASN A 129 -12.33 -11.14 1.32
N ALA A 130 -12.32 -10.57 0.11
CA ALA A 130 -11.33 -10.90 -0.92
C ALA A 130 -9.91 -10.60 -0.48
N TRP A 131 -9.70 -9.50 0.28
CA TRP A 131 -8.41 -9.13 0.86
C TRP A 131 -8.08 -9.88 2.15
N GLY A 132 -8.96 -10.76 2.64
CA GLY A 132 -8.80 -11.47 3.90
C GLY A 132 -8.71 -10.53 5.11
N ASN A 133 -9.26 -9.30 4.98
CA ASN A 133 -9.17 -8.31 6.04
C ASN A 133 -10.01 -8.69 7.27
N ARG A 134 -9.61 -8.20 8.45
CA ARG A 134 -10.26 -8.52 9.73
C ARG A 134 -10.29 -7.36 10.73
N TYR A 135 -9.65 -6.23 10.40
CA TYR A 135 -9.40 -5.14 11.35
C TYR A 135 -9.63 -3.77 10.71
N TRP A 136 -10.00 -2.79 11.53
CA TRP A 136 -9.99 -1.36 11.22
C TRP A 136 -9.05 -0.62 12.19
N PRO A 137 -8.16 0.25 11.68
CA PRO A 137 -7.75 0.33 10.30
C PRO A 137 -6.87 -0.87 9.90
N ALA A 138 -6.75 -1.10 8.59
CA ALA A 138 -5.77 -2.03 8.05
C ALA A 138 -5.15 -1.43 6.78
N LEU A 139 -3.84 -1.54 6.65
CA LEU A 139 -3.07 -1.01 5.53
C LEU A 139 -2.42 -2.16 4.76
N TYR A 140 -2.51 -2.12 3.44
CA TYR A 140 -1.86 -3.05 2.54
C TYR A 140 -1.10 -2.29 1.48
N LEU A 141 0.19 -2.64 1.23
CA LEU A 141 0.95 -2.11 0.11
C LEU A 141 1.09 -3.14 -0.99
N VAL A 142 0.73 -2.70 -2.18
CA VAL A 142 0.88 -3.45 -3.42
C VAL A 142 2.04 -2.86 -4.20
N ASP A 143 2.95 -3.70 -4.66
CA ASP A 143 4.09 -3.29 -5.48
C ASP A 143 3.69 -2.99 -6.94
N LYS A 144 4.65 -2.53 -7.74
CA LYS A 144 4.45 -2.18 -9.15
C LYS A 144 4.06 -3.39 -10.03
N GLN A 145 4.31 -4.61 -9.55
CA GLN A 145 3.96 -5.87 -10.21
C GLN A 145 2.57 -6.38 -9.80
N GLY A 146 1.92 -5.73 -8.83
CA GLY A 146 0.58 -6.08 -8.36
C GLY A 146 0.56 -7.08 -7.18
N HIS A 147 1.68 -7.30 -6.49
CA HIS A 147 1.74 -8.20 -5.34
C HIS A 147 1.55 -7.45 -4.02
N VAL A 148 0.82 -8.05 -3.07
CA VAL A 148 0.71 -7.53 -1.70
C VAL A 148 2.01 -7.86 -0.95
N VAL A 149 2.83 -6.85 -0.69
CA VAL A 149 4.19 -7.00 -0.13
C VAL A 149 4.36 -6.45 1.29
N TYR A 150 3.33 -5.83 1.82
CA TYR A 150 3.30 -5.32 3.19
C TYR A 150 1.85 -5.22 3.68
N GLN A 151 1.66 -5.44 4.97
CA GLN A 151 0.40 -5.23 5.66
C GLN A 151 0.65 -4.78 7.10
N HIS A 152 -0.21 -3.88 7.59
CA HIS A 152 -0.24 -3.43 8.97
C HIS A 152 -1.68 -3.35 9.46
N PHE A 153 -1.91 -3.81 10.68
CA PHE A 153 -3.23 -3.84 11.31
C PHE A 153 -3.27 -2.97 12.55
N GLY A 154 -4.29 -2.14 12.64
CA GLY A 154 -4.46 -1.21 13.73
C GLY A 154 -3.73 0.12 13.51
N GLU A 155 -3.71 0.93 14.55
CA GLU A 155 -3.02 2.22 14.61
C GLU A 155 -1.52 2.02 14.84
N GLY A 156 -0.67 2.93 14.31
CA GLY A 156 0.78 2.95 14.57
C GLY A 156 1.64 2.56 13.37
N ASP A 157 2.92 2.28 13.63
CA ASP A 157 3.96 1.90 12.66
C ASP A 157 4.08 2.83 11.43
N TYR A 158 3.72 4.11 11.59
CA TYR A 158 3.66 5.07 10.49
C TYR A 158 5.00 5.27 9.80
N GLN A 159 6.09 5.33 10.56
CA GLN A 159 7.44 5.48 10.00
C GLN A 159 7.87 4.26 9.18
N GLN A 160 7.52 3.05 9.63
CA GLN A 160 7.82 1.81 8.93
C GLN A 160 7.00 1.71 7.64
N THR A 161 5.71 2.04 7.70
CA THR A 161 4.82 2.06 6.52
C THR A 161 5.33 3.05 5.48
N GLU A 162 5.69 4.27 5.88
CA GLU A 162 6.24 5.28 4.98
C GLU A 162 7.58 4.86 4.38
N ALA A 163 8.48 4.28 5.19
CA ALA A 163 9.75 3.75 4.68
C ALA A 163 9.52 2.68 3.61
N LYS A 164 8.50 1.82 3.79
CA LYS A 164 8.12 0.81 2.80
C LYS A 164 7.55 1.43 1.53
N ILE A 165 6.70 2.46 1.63
CA ILE A 165 6.20 3.23 0.47
C ILE A 165 7.38 3.76 -0.35
N ARG A 166 8.32 4.47 0.30
CA ARG A 166 9.50 5.02 -0.37
C ARG A 166 10.38 3.94 -1.02
N GLN A 167 10.57 2.81 -0.32
CA GLN A 167 11.31 1.67 -0.87
C GLN A 167 10.68 1.15 -2.16
N LEU A 168 9.35 0.98 -2.18
CA LEU A 168 8.62 0.45 -3.34
C LEU A 168 8.62 1.46 -4.52
N LEU A 169 8.47 2.74 -4.22
CA LEU A 169 8.52 3.80 -5.25
C LEU A 169 9.88 3.87 -5.95
N ALA A 170 10.97 3.63 -5.21
CA ALA A 170 12.34 3.64 -5.74
C ALA A 170 12.70 2.40 -6.59
N GLN A 171 11.90 1.34 -6.58
CA GLN A 171 12.10 0.15 -7.42
C GLN A 171 11.78 0.48 -8.88
N GLN A 172 12.56 -0.08 -9.81
CA GLN A 172 12.33 0.01 -11.26
C GLN A 172 11.33 -1.03 -11.72
#